data_9638fc6fec714932001c8d88b3fda914
#
_entry.id   9638fc6fec714932001c8d88b3fda914
#
_cell.length_a   1.000
_cell.length_b   1.000
_cell.length_c   1.000
_cell.angle_alpha   90.00
_cell.angle_beta   90.00
_cell.angle_gamma   90.00
#
_symmetry.space_group_name_H-M   'P 1'
#
loop_
_entity.id
_entity.type
_entity.pdbx_description
1 polymer ?
#
loop_
_entity_poly.entity_id
_entity_poly.type
_entity_poly.pdbx_seq_one_letter_code
_entity_poly.pdbx_strand_id
1 'polypeptide(L)'
;MRTQPVGWWRTALLTVTVLIGGAVLCPEGGVAVQSHHSSSPTTLQVADPSPTPGPFDQSIASVQALVMDSHGALYAGSFGHGIFRSADRGSTWVRVGGGVTDPFILSLSSTKDGAVYAGTFRGGVFRSRDDGHSWQPVSTGLKRLEVKALLAVDQELFAGTGDGVYRLRQSDDHWISVTTGLDDILVHALARSSDGTLFAGTSGKGLFRFSPRSSGWVRLHHGLKDHEGMIENFIRVLVIDHDQNIVAGTFDGGVFRSADGGLTWRPISRALPNDSIRGIVSSNRTLVVATGNGIFKTEDQGKQWIPVNRGLTNQAIQVLIGSKETGLYAGTSSGVFRSDDGSSWIAVNEGLEAGIAPPPFLFR
;
A
#
# COMPACT_ATOMS: atom_id res chain seq x y z
N MET A 1 38.58 -21.69 39.19
CA MET A 1 39.58 -21.37 38.12
C MET A 1 38.93 -21.46 36.76
N ARG A 2 39.16 -20.40 35.96
CA ARG A 2 38.76 -20.11 34.58
C ARG A 2 37.36 -19.57 34.36
N THR A 3 37.33 -18.27 34.34
CA THR A 3 36.34 -17.34 33.84
C THR A 3 36.24 -17.43 32.32
N GLN A 4 35.01 -17.41 31.81
CA GLN A 4 34.69 -17.18 30.38
C GLN A 4 34.14 -15.75 30.21
N PRO A 5 34.46 -15.04 29.11
CA PRO A 5 34.13 -13.63 28.97
C PRO A 5 32.74 -13.41 28.39
N VAL A 6 32.11 -12.34 28.88
CA VAL A 6 30.83 -11.81 28.48
C VAL A 6 30.93 -11.26 27.05
N GLY A 7 30.16 -11.84 26.11
CA GLY A 7 30.03 -11.35 24.74
C GLY A 7 29.06 -10.19 24.66
N TRP A 8 29.54 -9.08 24.14
CA TRP A 8 28.79 -7.87 23.87
C TRP A 8 27.79 -8.07 22.71
N TRP A 9 26.51 -7.99 22.98
CA TRP A 9 25.48 -7.89 21.95
C TRP A 9 25.41 -6.44 21.46
N ARG A 10 25.92 -6.19 20.27
CA ARG A 10 25.70 -4.93 19.56
C ARG A 10 24.24 -4.90 19.09
N THR A 11 23.51 -3.95 19.62
CA THR A 11 22.18 -3.57 19.14
C THR A 11 22.33 -3.01 17.73
N ALA A 12 21.93 -3.77 16.72
CA ALA A 12 21.78 -3.27 15.37
C ALA A 12 20.46 -2.49 15.30
N LEU A 13 20.54 -1.16 15.26
CA LEU A 13 19.43 -0.31 14.83
C LEU A 13 19.17 -0.62 13.35
N LEU A 14 18.11 -1.33 13.06
CA LEU A 14 17.57 -1.44 11.69
C LEU A 14 16.81 -0.16 11.39
N THR A 15 17.49 0.79 10.77
CA THR A 15 16.87 1.94 10.12
C THR A 15 16.18 1.42 8.87
N VAL A 16 14.86 1.36 8.89
CA VAL A 16 14.05 1.10 7.68
C VAL A 16 14.13 2.36 6.82
N THR A 17 15.06 2.36 5.88
CA THR A 17 15.15 3.38 4.85
C THR A 17 14.08 3.09 3.80
N VAL A 18 13.08 3.96 3.74
CA VAL A 18 12.16 4.04 2.59
C VAL A 18 12.98 4.51 1.40
N LEU A 19 13.30 3.62 0.46
CA LEU A 19 13.96 3.96 -0.79
C LEU A 19 12.99 4.76 -1.68
N ILE A 20 13.13 6.08 -1.59
CA ILE A 20 12.73 6.99 -2.66
C ILE A 20 13.86 6.90 -3.69
N GLY A 21 13.55 6.56 -4.94
CA GLY A 21 14.53 6.42 -6.01
C GLY A 21 15.32 7.71 -6.22
N GLY A 22 16.62 7.65 -5.94
CA GLY A 22 17.60 8.67 -6.25
C GLY A 22 18.89 7.97 -6.66
N ALA A 23 19.47 8.37 -7.79
CA ALA A 23 20.62 7.80 -8.43
C ALA A 23 21.82 7.64 -7.48
N VAL A 24 22.41 6.46 -7.47
CA VAL A 24 23.67 6.16 -6.80
C VAL A 24 24.82 6.65 -7.68
N LEU A 25 25.55 7.64 -7.22
CA LEU A 25 26.89 7.98 -7.73
C LEU A 25 27.92 7.14 -6.94
N CYS A 26 28.64 6.26 -7.63
CA CYS A 26 29.81 5.58 -7.09
C CYS A 26 31.00 6.53 -7.04
N PRO A 27 31.84 6.51 -5.98
CA PRO A 27 33.13 7.18 -6.00
C PRO A 27 34.18 6.24 -6.57
N GLU A 28 34.79 6.62 -7.68
CA GLU A 28 36.00 5.99 -8.19
C GLU A 28 37.25 6.58 -7.53
N GLY A 29 38.24 5.68 -7.36
CA GLY A 29 39.48 5.91 -6.65
C GLY A 29 40.46 6.80 -7.43
N GLY A 30 41.30 7.46 -6.66
CA GLY A 30 42.32 8.37 -7.14
C GLY A 30 43.54 7.70 -7.79
N VAL A 31 44.08 8.40 -8.76
CA VAL A 31 45.50 8.28 -9.19
C VAL A 31 46.08 9.68 -9.32
N ALA A 32 47.17 9.90 -8.61
CA ALA A 32 47.95 11.12 -8.67
C ALA A 32 48.89 11.12 -9.88
N VAL A 33 48.96 12.25 -10.66
CA VAL A 33 50.15 12.61 -11.44
C VAL A 33 50.30 14.13 -11.56
N GLN A 34 51.42 14.54 -11.16
CA GLN A 34 52.27 15.72 -11.33
C GLN A 34 51.85 16.92 -12.19
N SER A 35 52.25 18.05 -11.62
CA SER A 35 52.31 19.44 -12.05
C SER A 35 53.03 19.74 -13.36
N HIS A 36 52.49 20.65 -14.15
CA HIS A 36 53.30 21.66 -14.90
C HIS A 36 52.55 23.00 -14.96
N HIS A 37 53.25 24.03 -14.55
CA HIS A 37 52.85 25.42 -14.66
C HIS A 37 52.82 25.93 -16.13
N SER A 38 51.77 26.63 -16.51
CA SER A 38 51.88 27.75 -17.43
C SER A 38 50.72 28.74 -17.21
N SER A 39 51.08 29.94 -16.93
CA SER A 39 50.25 31.11 -16.68
C SER A 39 49.73 31.72 -17.99
N SER A 40 48.43 31.92 -18.08
CA SER A 40 47.83 32.93 -18.98
C SER A 40 46.53 33.46 -18.35
N PRO A 41 46.21 34.74 -18.43
CA PRO A 41 45.08 35.32 -17.72
C PRO A 41 43.75 34.98 -18.42
N THR A 42 42.91 34.22 -17.76
CA THR A 42 41.57 33.92 -18.27
C THR A 42 40.62 34.97 -17.75
N THR A 43 40.00 35.67 -18.66
CA THR A 43 38.86 36.57 -18.51
C THR A 43 37.78 35.89 -17.70
N LEU A 44 37.32 36.53 -16.62
CA LEU A 44 36.15 36.12 -15.86
C LEU A 44 34.91 36.18 -16.78
N GLN A 45 34.49 35.04 -17.30
CA GLN A 45 33.12 34.89 -17.80
C GLN A 45 32.18 34.96 -16.63
N VAL A 46 31.29 35.93 -16.63
CA VAL A 46 30.13 36.03 -15.76
C VAL A 46 29.33 34.77 -15.99
N ALA A 47 29.16 33.94 -14.94
CA ALA A 47 28.32 32.78 -15.00
C ALA A 47 26.92 33.18 -15.47
N ASP A 48 26.41 32.52 -16.49
CA ASP A 48 25.01 32.61 -16.90
C ASP A 48 24.12 32.49 -15.67
N PRO A 49 23.07 33.32 -15.55
CA PRO A 49 22.13 33.16 -14.47
C PRO A 49 21.56 31.74 -14.55
N SER A 50 21.62 31.02 -13.46
CA SER A 50 21.00 29.70 -13.28
C SER A 50 19.64 29.69 -13.99
N PRO A 51 19.31 28.64 -14.76
CA PRO A 51 18.03 28.59 -15.44
C PRO A 51 16.93 28.83 -14.42
N THR A 52 16.14 29.88 -14.68
CA THR A 52 14.88 30.11 -13.93
C THR A 52 14.14 28.82 -13.91
N PRO A 53 13.67 28.31 -12.73
CA PRO A 53 12.82 27.12 -12.69
C PRO A 53 11.70 27.33 -13.70
N GLY A 54 11.57 26.43 -14.67
CA GLY A 54 10.46 26.41 -15.62
C GLY A 54 9.15 26.34 -14.86
N PRO A 55 8.00 26.59 -15.50
CA PRO A 55 6.70 26.52 -14.87
C PRO A 55 6.61 25.15 -14.18
N PHE A 56 6.40 25.18 -12.87
CA PHE A 56 6.43 24.09 -11.90
C PHE A 56 6.05 22.76 -12.56
N ASP A 57 6.96 21.79 -12.51
CA ASP A 57 6.71 20.42 -12.91
C ASP A 57 5.53 19.91 -12.05
N GLN A 58 4.33 19.90 -12.62
CA GLN A 58 3.12 19.39 -11.98
C GLN A 58 3.24 17.88 -12.00
N SER A 59 4.06 17.34 -11.10
CA SER A 59 4.20 15.91 -10.96
C SER A 59 2.84 15.30 -10.59
N ILE A 60 2.45 14.25 -11.28
CA ILE A 60 1.23 13.52 -10.98
C ILE A 60 1.37 12.83 -9.61
N ALA A 61 0.34 12.90 -8.78
CA ALA A 61 0.37 12.37 -7.42
C ALA A 61 0.66 10.86 -7.39
N SER A 62 1.53 10.42 -6.48
CA SER A 62 1.73 9.00 -6.18
C SER A 62 0.54 8.45 -5.41
N VAL A 63 -0.19 7.49 -5.99
CA VAL A 63 -1.44 6.95 -5.45
C VAL A 63 -1.16 5.65 -4.69
N GLN A 64 -1.39 5.66 -3.38
CA GLN A 64 -1.12 4.55 -2.46
C GLN A 64 -2.39 3.75 -2.10
N ALA A 65 -3.55 4.38 -2.16
CA ALA A 65 -4.82 3.78 -1.83
C ALA A 65 -5.89 4.15 -2.86
N LEU A 66 -6.74 3.23 -3.20
CA LEU A 66 -7.91 3.44 -4.05
C LEU A 66 -9.12 2.75 -3.43
N VAL A 67 -10.28 3.36 -3.54
CA VAL A 67 -11.56 2.73 -3.23
C VAL A 67 -12.64 3.25 -4.18
N MET A 68 -13.60 2.40 -4.50
CA MET A 68 -14.85 2.79 -5.15
C MET A 68 -15.96 2.74 -4.10
N ASP A 69 -16.74 3.80 -4.01
CA ASP A 69 -17.90 3.81 -3.11
C ASP A 69 -19.10 3.09 -3.69
N SER A 70 -20.19 3.01 -2.91
CA SER A 70 -21.45 2.36 -3.32
C SER A 70 -22.17 3.05 -4.47
N HIS A 71 -21.82 4.28 -4.80
CA HIS A 71 -22.37 5.07 -5.90
C HIS A 71 -21.50 5.01 -7.17
N GLY A 72 -20.36 4.31 -7.12
CA GLY A 72 -19.41 4.17 -8.22
C GLY A 72 -18.40 5.31 -8.33
N ALA A 73 -18.36 6.24 -7.39
CA ALA A 73 -17.31 7.25 -7.33
C ALA A 73 -16.00 6.66 -6.81
N LEU A 74 -14.89 7.07 -7.42
CA LEU A 74 -13.55 6.65 -7.03
C LEU A 74 -12.92 7.68 -6.08
N TYR A 75 -12.20 7.16 -5.10
CA TYR A 75 -11.35 7.97 -4.24
C TYR A 75 -9.91 7.45 -4.33
N ALA A 76 -8.98 8.38 -4.53
CA ALA A 76 -7.54 8.11 -4.59
C ALA A 76 -6.86 8.80 -3.42
N GLY A 77 -6.18 8.01 -2.60
CA GLY A 77 -5.34 8.48 -1.51
C GLY A 77 -3.89 8.55 -1.96
N SER A 78 -3.28 9.71 -1.85
CA SER A 78 -1.90 9.95 -2.27
C SER A 78 -0.93 10.03 -1.10
N PHE A 79 0.33 9.87 -1.40
CA PHE A 79 1.41 10.06 -0.44
C PHE A 79 1.89 11.52 -0.49
N GLY A 80 1.30 12.36 0.37
CA GLY A 80 1.67 13.76 0.54
C GLY A 80 0.74 14.79 -0.11
N HIS A 81 -0.24 14.38 -0.95
CA HIS A 81 -1.16 15.30 -1.62
C HIS A 81 -2.62 15.14 -1.17
N GLY A 82 -2.89 14.26 -0.18
CA GLY A 82 -4.22 14.04 0.37
C GLY A 82 -5.10 13.14 -0.50
N ILE A 83 -6.39 13.48 -0.60
CA ILE A 83 -7.42 12.65 -1.22
C ILE A 83 -7.98 13.35 -2.46
N PHE A 84 -8.17 12.58 -3.53
CA PHE A 84 -8.84 12.99 -4.76
C PHE A 84 -10.08 12.14 -4.98
N ARG A 85 -11.12 12.71 -5.61
CA ARG A 85 -12.37 12.04 -5.96
C ARG A 85 -12.64 12.18 -7.46
N SER A 86 -13.12 11.11 -8.05
CA SER A 86 -13.64 11.09 -9.41
C SER A 86 -15.07 10.54 -9.42
N ALA A 87 -16.00 11.23 -10.07
CA ALA A 87 -17.38 10.79 -10.26
C ALA A 87 -17.63 10.18 -11.65
N ASP A 88 -16.60 10.15 -12.51
CA ASP A 88 -16.68 9.81 -13.94
C ASP A 88 -15.70 8.66 -14.33
N ARG A 89 -15.55 7.70 -13.42
CA ARG A 89 -14.70 6.52 -13.63
C ARG A 89 -13.21 6.85 -13.83
N GLY A 90 -12.73 7.92 -13.18
CA GLY A 90 -11.36 8.35 -13.25
C GLY A 90 -11.04 9.31 -14.39
N SER A 91 -12.02 9.69 -15.24
CA SER A 91 -11.75 10.61 -16.34
C SER A 91 -11.27 11.97 -15.85
N THR A 92 -11.89 12.49 -14.77
CA THR A 92 -11.44 13.70 -14.07
C THR A 92 -11.39 13.50 -12.57
N TRP A 93 -10.45 14.17 -11.91
CA TRP A 93 -10.26 14.13 -10.47
C TRP A 93 -10.33 15.53 -9.85
N VAL A 94 -10.96 15.60 -8.70
CA VAL A 94 -11.02 16.81 -7.90
C VAL A 94 -10.40 16.51 -6.54
N ARG A 95 -9.52 17.39 -6.07
CA ARG A 95 -8.96 17.26 -4.73
C ARG A 95 -10.07 17.49 -3.70
N VAL A 96 -10.26 16.49 -2.83
CA VAL A 96 -11.21 16.52 -1.72
C VAL A 96 -10.43 16.16 -0.46
N GLY A 97 -10.69 16.74 0.64
CA GLY A 97 -9.86 16.45 1.84
C GLY A 97 -9.90 17.58 2.85
N GLY A 98 -10.90 18.47 2.69
CA GLY A 98 -11.15 19.51 3.69
C GLY A 98 -11.36 18.91 5.07
N GLY A 99 -10.42 19.19 6.01
CA GLY A 99 -10.42 18.62 7.36
C GLY A 99 -9.45 17.45 7.58
N VAL A 100 -8.87 16.85 6.52
CA VAL A 100 -7.79 15.86 6.68
C VAL A 100 -6.48 16.60 6.96
N THR A 101 -5.97 16.44 8.16
CA THR A 101 -4.76 17.15 8.63
C THR A 101 -3.45 16.45 8.27
N ASP A 102 -3.49 15.16 7.91
CA ASP A 102 -2.33 14.38 7.46
C ASP A 102 -2.49 14.00 5.99
N PRO A 103 -1.66 14.56 5.06
CA PRO A 103 -1.79 14.31 3.63
C PRO A 103 -1.25 12.95 3.17
N PHE A 104 -0.66 12.15 4.05
CA PHE A 104 -0.10 10.83 3.74
C PHE A 104 -1.15 9.76 3.91
N ILE A 105 -1.94 9.52 2.87
CA ILE A 105 -3.03 8.56 2.90
C ILE A 105 -2.48 7.15 2.63
N LEU A 106 -2.69 6.22 3.56
CA LEU A 106 -2.18 4.85 3.48
C LEU A 106 -3.27 3.83 3.10
N SER A 107 -4.51 4.09 3.50
CA SER A 107 -5.64 3.19 3.24
C SER A 107 -6.94 3.96 3.06
N LEU A 108 -7.83 3.41 2.24
CA LEU A 108 -9.18 3.92 2.02
C LEU A 108 -10.17 2.76 2.13
N SER A 109 -11.35 3.01 2.66
CA SER A 109 -12.46 2.06 2.68
C SER A 109 -13.78 2.80 2.58
N SER A 110 -14.78 2.19 1.95
CA SER A 110 -16.13 2.74 1.85
C SER A 110 -17.15 1.79 2.42
N THR A 111 -18.23 2.33 2.94
CA THR A 111 -19.36 1.59 3.49
C THR A 111 -20.55 1.60 2.53
N LYS A 112 -21.49 0.68 2.72
CA LYS A 112 -22.68 0.56 1.86
C LYS A 112 -23.58 1.79 1.89
N ASP A 113 -23.56 2.57 2.98
CA ASP A 113 -24.28 3.83 3.14
C ASP A 113 -23.55 5.04 2.54
N GLY A 114 -22.45 4.82 1.82
CA GLY A 114 -21.70 5.84 1.10
C GLY A 114 -20.65 6.58 1.92
N ALA A 115 -20.50 6.30 3.23
CA ALA A 115 -19.43 6.90 3.99
C ALA A 115 -18.04 6.39 3.54
N VAL A 116 -17.08 7.30 3.45
CA VAL A 116 -15.68 6.99 3.09
C VAL A 116 -14.78 7.26 4.27
N TYR A 117 -13.86 6.33 4.50
CA TYR A 117 -12.86 6.39 5.57
C TYR A 117 -11.46 6.41 5.00
N ALA A 118 -10.61 7.25 5.55
CA ALA A 118 -9.19 7.38 5.17
C ALA A 118 -8.30 7.12 6.38
N GLY A 119 -7.43 6.14 6.26
CA GLY A 119 -6.36 5.86 7.21
C GLY A 119 -5.08 6.54 6.75
N THR A 120 -4.41 7.22 7.68
CA THR A 120 -3.26 8.06 7.40
C THR A 120 -2.01 7.58 8.14
N PHE A 121 -0.88 8.19 7.84
CA PHE A 121 0.41 7.82 8.43
C PHE A 121 0.53 8.28 9.90
N ARG A 122 0.00 9.47 10.25
CA ARG A 122 0.14 10.05 11.58
C ARG A 122 -1.15 10.65 12.15
N GLY A 123 -2.16 10.86 11.31
CA GLY A 123 -3.42 11.53 11.67
C GLY A 123 -4.52 10.57 12.15
N GLY A 124 -4.30 9.25 12.07
CA GLY A 124 -5.31 8.25 12.39
C GLY A 124 -6.32 8.06 11.27
N VAL A 125 -7.60 7.98 11.61
CA VAL A 125 -8.70 7.76 10.68
C VAL A 125 -9.55 9.01 10.56
N PHE A 126 -9.89 9.36 9.32
CA PHE A 126 -10.86 10.42 8.98
C PHE A 126 -12.05 9.81 8.27
N ARG A 127 -13.23 10.39 8.47
CA ARG A 127 -14.50 9.98 7.86
C ARG A 127 -15.14 11.12 7.10
N SER A 128 -15.63 10.85 5.89
CA SER A 128 -16.53 11.72 5.13
C SER A 128 -17.88 11.03 4.94
N ARG A 129 -18.98 11.80 4.98
CA ARG A 129 -20.36 11.37 4.69
C ARG A 129 -21.04 12.23 3.65
N ASP A 130 -20.28 13.10 3.01
CA ASP A 130 -20.75 14.13 2.05
C ASP A 130 -19.90 14.13 0.76
N ASP A 131 -19.63 12.94 0.24
CA ASP A 131 -18.87 12.75 -0.99
C ASP A 131 -17.45 13.35 -0.96
N GLY A 132 -16.85 13.42 0.23
CA GLY A 132 -15.49 13.95 0.42
C GLY A 132 -15.41 15.46 0.57
N HIS A 133 -16.54 16.20 0.59
CA HIS A 133 -16.54 17.66 0.76
C HIS A 133 -15.99 18.07 2.12
N SER A 134 -16.31 17.31 3.17
CA SER A 134 -15.73 17.48 4.49
C SER A 134 -15.29 16.16 5.11
N TRP A 135 -14.24 16.23 5.94
CA TRP A 135 -13.69 15.09 6.65
C TRP A 135 -13.56 15.41 8.14
N GLN A 136 -13.95 14.47 8.96
CA GLN A 136 -13.88 14.58 10.41
C GLN A 136 -12.96 13.49 10.98
N PRO A 137 -12.09 13.80 11.95
CA PRO A 137 -11.28 12.80 12.63
C PRO A 137 -12.17 11.87 13.45
N VAL A 138 -11.95 10.56 13.32
CA VAL A 138 -12.63 9.50 14.08
C VAL A 138 -11.59 8.53 14.63
N SER A 139 -10.62 9.05 15.40
CA SER A 139 -9.46 8.29 15.89
C SER A 139 -9.51 7.98 17.38
N THR A 140 -10.57 8.37 18.09
CA THR A 140 -10.71 8.15 19.53
C THR A 140 -10.66 6.67 19.87
N GLY A 141 -9.75 6.26 20.75
CA GLY A 141 -9.54 4.86 21.14
C GLY A 141 -8.37 4.16 20.41
N LEU A 142 -7.85 4.72 19.33
CA LEU A 142 -6.62 4.22 18.70
C LEU A 142 -5.40 4.62 19.54
N LYS A 143 -4.50 3.66 19.83
CA LYS A 143 -3.22 3.95 20.50
C LYS A 143 -2.14 4.39 19.52
N ARG A 144 -2.17 3.87 18.29
CA ARG A 144 -1.28 4.24 17.19
C ARG A 144 -2.09 4.83 16.05
N LEU A 145 -1.61 5.96 15.52
CA LEU A 145 -2.30 6.70 14.47
C LEU A 145 -1.85 6.32 13.05
N GLU A 146 -0.87 5.44 12.91
CA GLU A 146 -0.51 4.85 11.62
C GLU A 146 -1.52 3.75 11.26
N VAL A 147 -2.35 4.00 10.24
CA VAL A 147 -3.44 3.11 9.83
C VAL A 147 -3.18 2.58 8.42
N LYS A 148 -2.58 1.40 8.34
CA LYS A 148 -2.16 0.74 7.08
C LYS A 148 -3.30 0.04 6.35
N ALA A 149 -4.29 -0.44 7.08
CA ALA A 149 -5.41 -1.17 6.51
C ALA A 149 -6.73 -0.68 7.11
N LEU A 150 -7.73 -0.53 6.26
CA LEU A 150 -9.12 -0.31 6.63
C LEU A 150 -9.99 -1.34 5.92
N LEU A 151 -10.90 -1.95 6.64
CA LEU A 151 -11.84 -2.93 6.12
C LEU A 151 -13.24 -2.63 6.64
N ALA A 152 -14.12 -2.11 5.77
CA ALA A 152 -15.52 -1.92 6.08
C ALA A 152 -16.32 -3.18 5.74
N VAL A 153 -17.03 -3.73 6.70
CA VAL A 153 -17.88 -4.90 6.51
C VAL A 153 -19.17 -4.73 7.32
N ASP A 154 -20.28 -4.79 6.64
CA ASP A 154 -21.61 -4.60 7.23
C ASP A 154 -21.72 -3.25 7.96
N GLN A 155 -21.93 -3.25 9.28
CA GLN A 155 -22.00 -2.06 10.14
C GLN A 155 -20.71 -1.85 10.96
N GLU A 156 -19.61 -2.50 10.57
CA GLU A 156 -18.34 -2.44 11.30
C GLU A 156 -17.20 -1.98 10.38
N LEU A 157 -16.26 -1.29 10.97
CA LEU A 157 -14.99 -0.93 10.33
C LEU A 157 -13.85 -1.50 11.17
N PHE A 158 -12.90 -2.14 10.52
CA PHE A 158 -11.68 -2.64 11.14
C PHE A 158 -10.49 -1.83 10.66
N ALA A 159 -9.60 -1.48 11.58
CA ALA A 159 -8.35 -0.79 11.30
C ALA A 159 -7.16 -1.65 11.69
N GLY A 160 -6.25 -1.87 10.75
CA GLY A 160 -4.92 -2.43 10.97
C GLY A 160 -3.93 -1.30 11.25
N THR A 161 -3.35 -1.30 12.43
CA THR A 161 -2.48 -0.24 12.94
C THR A 161 -1.09 -0.76 13.30
N GLY A 162 -0.23 0.13 13.80
CA GLY A 162 1.11 -0.21 14.28
C GLY A 162 1.14 -1.11 15.52
N ASP A 163 0.02 -1.30 16.21
CA ASP A 163 -0.09 -2.11 17.43
C ASP A 163 -1.25 -3.11 17.41
N GLY A 164 -1.70 -3.52 16.21
CA GLY A 164 -2.70 -4.56 16.03
C GLY A 164 -3.97 -4.09 15.34
N VAL A 165 -5.11 -4.71 15.67
CA VAL A 165 -6.41 -4.49 15.03
C VAL A 165 -7.38 -3.82 15.99
N TYR A 166 -8.09 -2.82 15.47
CA TYR A 166 -9.16 -2.11 16.16
C TYR A 166 -10.47 -2.26 15.39
N ARG A 167 -11.58 -2.18 16.10
CA ARG A 167 -12.94 -2.23 15.55
C ARG A 167 -13.71 -0.98 15.94
N LEU A 168 -14.42 -0.40 14.98
CA LEU A 168 -15.37 0.68 15.14
C LEU A 168 -16.73 0.21 14.61
N ARG A 169 -17.81 0.38 15.38
CA ARG A 169 -19.16 0.31 14.82
C ARG A 169 -19.49 1.65 14.16
N GLN A 170 -20.20 1.62 13.05
CA GLN A 170 -20.51 2.85 12.30
C GLN A 170 -21.38 3.85 13.09
N SER A 171 -22.12 3.37 14.10
CA SER A 171 -22.89 4.21 15.06
C SER A 171 -22.00 4.88 16.10
N ASP A 172 -20.77 4.39 16.30
CA ASP A 172 -19.91 4.80 17.40
C ASP A 172 -18.79 5.72 16.87
N ASP A 173 -18.19 6.52 17.75
CA ASP A 173 -17.02 7.34 17.45
C ASP A 173 -15.80 6.87 18.27
N HIS A 174 -15.85 5.65 18.83
CA HIS A 174 -14.80 5.10 19.67
C HIS A 174 -14.33 3.72 19.17
N TRP A 175 -13.02 3.61 18.88
CA TRP A 175 -12.41 2.37 18.49
C TRP A 175 -12.18 1.46 19.70
N ILE A 176 -12.53 0.20 19.54
CA ILE A 176 -12.30 -0.84 20.52
C ILE A 176 -11.15 -1.73 20.03
N SER A 177 -10.15 -1.92 20.87
CA SER A 177 -9.05 -2.85 20.59
C SER A 177 -9.58 -4.28 20.52
N VAL A 178 -9.21 -4.99 19.45
CA VAL A 178 -9.41 -6.43 19.25
C VAL A 178 -8.08 -7.11 18.98
N THR A 179 -7.03 -6.67 19.68
CA THR A 179 -5.63 -7.03 19.41
C THR A 179 -5.15 -8.28 20.11
N THR A 180 -5.88 -8.88 21.05
CA THR A 180 -5.41 -10.04 21.83
C THR A 180 -4.72 -11.09 20.95
N GLY A 181 -3.41 -11.26 21.11
CA GLY A 181 -2.54 -12.10 20.25
C GLY A 181 -1.91 -11.40 19.05
N LEU A 182 -2.21 -10.11 18.84
CA LEU A 182 -1.60 -9.22 17.84
C LEU A 182 -0.98 -7.97 18.47
N ASP A 183 -0.72 -7.99 19.76
CA ASP A 183 -0.21 -6.85 20.51
C ASP A 183 1.15 -6.40 19.96
N ASP A 184 1.31 -5.09 19.72
CA ASP A 184 2.52 -4.46 19.18
C ASP A 184 2.98 -5.03 17.82
N ILE A 185 2.03 -5.51 16.99
CA ILE A 185 2.30 -6.02 15.66
C ILE A 185 1.68 -5.12 14.62
N LEU A 186 2.49 -4.62 13.67
CA LEU A 186 2.01 -3.81 12.56
C LEU A 186 1.18 -4.66 11.57
N VAL A 187 -0.07 -4.29 11.38
CA VAL A 187 -1.01 -4.96 10.48
C VAL A 187 -1.12 -4.20 9.17
N HIS A 188 -0.75 -4.86 8.07
CA HIS A 188 -0.74 -4.29 6.71
C HIS A 188 -1.99 -4.59 5.90
N ALA A 189 -2.63 -5.72 6.15
CA ALA A 189 -3.76 -6.17 5.37
C ALA A 189 -4.83 -6.81 6.25
N LEU A 190 -6.07 -6.59 5.90
CA LEU A 190 -7.23 -7.19 6.55
C LEU A 190 -8.15 -7.80 5.49
N ALA A 191 -8.70 -8.97 5.78
CA ALA A 191 -9.75 -9.60 4.99
C ALA A 191 -10.76 -10.29 5.90
N ARG A 192 -12.00 -10.48 5.42
CA ARG A 192 -13.05 -11.21 6.15
C ARG A 192 -13.71 -12.22 5.22
N SER A 193 -13.81 -13.46 5.65
CA SER A 193 -14.58 -14.49 4.98
C SER A 193 -16.08 -14.39 5.27
N SER A 194 -16.89 -15.08 4.48
CA SER A 194 -18.36 -15.03 4.59
C SER A 194 -18.90 -15.58 5.91
N ASP A 195 -18.15 -16.43 6.61
CA ASP A 195 -18.48 -16.95 7.94
C ASP A 195 -18.14 -15.97 9.09
N GLY A 196 -17.62 -14.80 8.76
CA GLY A 196 -17.24 -13.75 9.70
C GLY A 196 -15.82 -13.87 10.26
N THR A 197 -15.03 -14.84 9.82
CA THR A 197 -13.63 -14.98 10.22
C THR A 197 -12.79 -13.84 9.63
N LEU A 198 -12.02 -13.16 10.47
CA LEU A 198 -11.08 -12.11 10.08
C LEU A 198 -9.67 -12.69 9.88
N PHE A 199 -8.96 -12.14 8.92
CA PHE A 199 -7.56 -12.44 8.64
C PHE A 199 -6.76 -11.14 8.66
N ALA A 200 -5.59 -11.18 9.29
CA ALA A 200 -4.68 -10.06 9.42
C ALA A 200 -3.29 -10.45 8.90
N GLY A 201 -2.85 -9.77 7.87
CA GLY A 201 -1.49 -9.84 7.35
C GLY A 201 -0.59 -8.83 8.02
N THR A 202 0.57 -9.27 8.50
CA THR A 202 1.44 -8.45 9.34
C THR A 202 2.81 -8.20 8.74
N SER A 203 3.51 -7.22 9.30
CA SER A 203 4.92 -6.93 9.01
C SER A 203 5.81 -7.77 9.95
N GLY A 204 6.39 -8.83 9.42
CA GLY A 204 7.39 -9.63 10.11
C GLY A 204 6.87 -10.72 11.07
N LYS A 205 5.54 -10.93 11.15
CA LYS A 205 4.94 -12.00 11.98
C LYS A 205 4.03 -12.94 11.20
N GLY A 206 3.88 -12.73 9.88
CA GLY A 206 3.06 -13.55 9.00
C GLY A 206 1.58 -13.26 9.08
N LEU A 207 0.77 -14.30 8.98
CA LEU A 207 -0.69 -14.23 8.93
C LEU A 207 -1.33 -14.67 10.23
N PHE A 208 -2.41 -13.99 10.61
CA PHE A 208 -3.22 -14.32 11.78
C PHE A 208 -4.69 -14.46 11.39
N ARG A 209 -5.42 -15.28 12.16
CA ARG A 209 -6.86 -15.51 12.04
C ARG A 209 -7.56 -15.21 13.36
N PHE A 210 -8.70 -14.53 13.28
CA PHE A 210 -9.64 -14.32 14.39
C PHE A 210 -11.01 -14.86 13.98
N SER A 211 -11.45 -15.89 14.65
CA SER A 211 -12.80 -16.44 14.46
C SER A 211 -13.78 -15.76 15.42
N PRO A 212 -15.06 -15.58 15.07
CA PRO A 212 -16.07 -15.00 15.96
C PRO A 212 -16.22 -15.71 17.31
N ARG A 213 -15.78 -16.97 17.39
CA ARG A 213 -15.82 -17.79 18.61
C ARG A 213 -14.49 -17.89 19.34
N SER A 214 -13.43 -17.27 18.82
CA SER A 214 -12.11 -17.30 19.44
C SER A 214 -11.96 -16.18 20.46
N SER A 215 -11.12 -16.40 21.47
CA SER A 215 -10.77 -15.39 22.47
C SER A 215 -9.64 -14.43 22.01
N GLY A 216 -9.04 -14.70 20.84
CA GLY A 216 -7.94 -13.91 20.32
C GLY A 216 -7.51 -14.37 18.93
N TRP A 217 -6.47 -13.71 18.40
CA TRP A 217 -5.85 -14.03 17.13
C TRP A 217 -4.94 -15.25 17.23
N VAL A 218 -5.02 -16.10 16.24
CA VAL A 218 -4.19 -17.31 16.12
C VAL A 218 -3.30 -17.18 14.90
N ARG A 219 -1.99 -17.34 15.08
CA ARG A 219 -1.02 -17.29 13.99
C ARG A 219 -1.14 -18.50 13.08
N LEU A 220 -1.12 -18.25 11.77
CA LEU A 220 -1.18 -19.26 10.70
C LEU A 220 0.15 -19.23 9.92
N HIS A 221 0.86 -20.35 9.85
CA HIS A 221 2.20 -20.36 9.23
C HIS A 221 2.56 -21.65 8.47
N HIS A 222 1.69 -22.66 8.47
CA HIS A 222 1.97 -23.93 7.79
C HIS A 222 1.94 -23.74 6.26
N GLY A 223 3.09 -23.90 5.60
CA GLY A 223 3.24 -23.81 4.16
C GLY A 223 3.43 -22.40 3.60
N LEU A 224 3.39 -21.36 4.43
CA LEU A 224 3.84 -20.01 4.06
C LEU A 224 5.37 -20.00 4.10
N LYS A 225 5.99 -20.42 3.02
CA LYS A 225 7.46 -20.45 2.87
C LYS A 225 7.84 -19.80 1.55
N ASP A 226 8.88 -18.97 1.59
CA ASP A 226 9.50 -18.40 0.41
C ASP A 226 10.24 -19.46 -0.44
N HIS A 227 10.93 -19.02 -1.48
CA HIS A 227 11.71 -19.90 -2.36
C HIS A 227 12.91 -20.56 -1.67
N GLU A 228 13.42 -19.98 -0.59
CA GLU A 228 14.51 -20.51 0.23
C GLU A 228 14.00 -21.42 1.35
N GLY A 229 12.70 -21.59 1.48
CA GLY A 229 12.04 -22.41 2.50
C GLY A 229 11.88 -21.73 3.85
N MET A 230 12.16 -20.42 3.94
CA MET A 230 11.90 -19.62 5.13
C MET A 230 10.42 -19.30 5.26
N ILE A 231 9.95 -19.10 6.49
CA ILE A 231 8.55 -18.73 6.72
C ILE A 231 8.34 -17.30 6.25
N GLU A 232 7.41 -17.12 5.30
CA GLU A 232 7.02 -15.80 4.85
C GLU A 232 6.31 -15.02 5.96
N ASN A 233 6.94 -13.95 6.38
CA ASN A 233 6.50 -13.17 7.54
C ASN A 233 5.90 -11.81 7.17
N PHE A 234 6.06 -11.35 5.93
CA PHE A 234 5.57 -10.06 5.50
C PHE A 234 4.38 -10.22 4.54
N ILE A 235 3.17 -10.24 5.09
CA ILE A 235 1.94 -10.35 4.31
C ILE A 235 1.41 -8.94 4.01
N ARG A 236 1.42 -8.58 2.72
CA ARG A 236 1.10 -7.24 2.26
C ARG A 236 -0.33 -7.07 1.79
N VAL A 237 -0.88 -8.11 1.18
CA VAL A 237 -2.23 -8.11 0.58
C VAL A 237 -2.95 -9.39 0.95
N LEU A 238 -4.22 -9.27 1.26
CA LEU A 238 -5.12 -10.39 1.51
C LEU A 238 -6.42 -10.19 0.75
N VAL A 239 -6.88 -11.23 0.06
CA VAL A 239 -8.22 -11.29 -0.52
C VAL A 239 -8.86 -12.64 -0.24
N ILE A 240 -10.18 -12.67 -0.16
CA ILE A 240 -10.98 -13.90 -0.17
C ILE A 240 -11.52 -14.04 -1.58
N ASP A 241 -11.23 -15.19 -2.23
CA ASP A 241 -11.71 -15.44 -3.57
C ASP A 241 -13.17 -15.91 -3.59
N HIS A 242 -13.73 -16.07 -4.80
CA HIS A 242 -15.12 -16.53 -4.98
C HIS A 242 -15.41 -17.87 -4.29
N ASP A 243 -14.45 -18.77 -4.26
CA ASP A 243 -14.57 -20.09 -3.64
C ASP A 243 -14.25 -20.08 -2.13
N GLN A 244 -14.20 -18.89 -1.51
CA GLN A 244 -13.84 -18.66 -0.11
C GLN A 244 -12.41 -19.09 0.26
N ASN A 245 -11.51 -19.25 -0.72
CA ASN A 245 -10.11 -19.45 -0.43
C ASN A 245 -9.44 -18.12 -0.07
N ILE A 246 -8.43 -18.20 0.77
CA ILE A 246 -7.63 -17.05 1.15
C ILE A 246 -6.45 -16.96 0.18
N VAL A 247 -6.26 -15.80 -0.42
CA VAL A 247 -5.10 -15.50 -1.27
C VAL A 247 -4.28 -14.42 -0.58
N ALA A 248 -3.02 -14.72 -0.31
CA ALA A 248 -2.08 -13.85 0.35
C ALA A 248 -0.95 -13.45 -0.60
N GLY A 249 -0.74 -12.14 -0.75
CA GLY A 249 0.41 -11.56 -1.44
C GLY A 249 1.44 -11.07 -0.43
N THR A 250 2.71 -11.39 -0.69
CA THR A 250 3.83 -11.13 0.20
C THR A 250 4.77 -10.06 -0.34
N PHE A 251 5.72 -9.64 0.46
CA PHE A 251 6.70 -8.63 0.04
C PHE A 251 7.73 -9.21 -0.94
N ASP A 252 8.17 -10.46 -0.76
CA ASP A 252 9.25 -11.11 -1.52
C ASP A 252 9.07 -12.63 -1.74
N GLY A 253 8.01 -13.24 -1.20
CA GLY A 253 7.71 -14.67 -1.36
C GLY A 253 6.62 -14.98 -2.39
N GLY A 254 6.07 -13.98 -3.08
CA GLY A 254 5.05 -14.16 -4.11
C GLY A 254 3.63 -14.32 -3.58
N VAL A 255 2.83 -15.16 -4.24
CA VAL A 255 1.41 -15.37 -3.92
C VAL A 255 1.16 -16.77 -3.39
N PHE A 256 0.45 -16.85 -2.29
CA PHE A 256 0.02 -18.10 -1.63
C PHE A 256 -1.50 -18.20 -1.61
N ARG A 257 -2.01 -19.43 -1.68
CA ARG A 257 -3.43 -19.75 -1.57
C ARG A 257 -3.69 -20.82 -0.53
N SER A 258 -4.71 -20.62 0.28
CA SER A 258 -5.25 -21.58 1.23
C SER A 258 -6.70 -21.89 0.90
N ALA A 259 -7.06 -23.17 0.89
CA ALA A 259 -8.43 -23.66 0.67
C ALA A 259 -9.09 -24.22 1.96
N ASP A 260 -8.40 -24.12 3.10
CA ASP A 260 -8.79 -24.74 4.37
C ASP A 260 -8.83 -23.73 5.53
N GLY A 261 -9.15 -22.46 5.21
CA GLY A 261 -9.26 -21.39 6.21
C GLY A 261 -7.91 -20.96 6.80
N GLY A 262 -6.83 -21.13 6.02
CA GLY A 262 -5.49 -20.70 6.40
C GLY A 262 -4.69 -21.75 7.16
N LEU A 263 -5.17 -22.97 7.29
CA LEU A 263 -4.44 -24.05 7.98
C LEU A 263 -3.23 -24.52 7.18
N THR A 264 -3.40 -24.65 5.85
CA THR A 264 -2.28 -24.94 4.94
C THR A 264 -2.23 -23.98 3.77
N TRP A 265 -1.03 -23.73 3.25
CA TRP A 265 -0.77 -22.79 2.18
C TRP A 265 0.04 -23.44 1.07
N ARG A 266 -0.30 -23.11 -0.18
CA ARG A 266 0.48 -23.49 -1.35
C ARG A 266 0.89 -22.25 -2.16
N PRO A 267 2.13 -22.16 -2.64
CA PRO A 267 2.54 -21.11 -3.55
C PRO A 267 1.85 -21.29 -4.90
N ILE A 268 1.36 -20.19 -5.47
CA ILE A 268 0.73 -20.15 -6.80
C ILE A 268 1.44 -19.18 -7.75
N SER A 269 2.58 -18.62 -7.36
CA SER A 269 3.32 -17.58 -8.09
C SER A 269 4.59 -18.07 -8.79
N ARG A 270 4.86 -19.37 -8.86
CA ARG A 270 6.12 -19.92 -9.42
C ARG A 270 6.48 -19.44 -10.82
N ALA A 271 5.49 -19.03 -11.62
CA ALA A 271 5.65 -18.50 -12.96
C ALA A 271 5.59 -16.97 -13.04
N LEU A 272 5.49 -16.27 -11.91
CA LEU A 272 5.57 -14.82 -11.88
C LEU A 272 7.04 -14.36 -11.94
N PRO A 273 7.35 -13.32 -12.73
CA PRO A 273 8.71 -12.81 -12.84
C PRO A 273 9.16 -11.93 -11.66
N ASN A 274 8.26 -11.65 -10.72
CA ASN A 274 8.53 -10.82 -9.56
C ASN A 274 7.67 -11.26 -8.38
N ASP A 275 8.28 -11.42 -7.22
CA ASP A 275 7.67 -11.93 -6.00
C ASP A 275 7.15 -10.84 -5.04
N SER A 276 7.43 -9.56 -5.34
CA SER A 276 6.91 -8.43 -4.56
C SER A 276 5.48 -8.10 -4.95
N ILE A 277 4.51 -8.57 -4.19
CA ILE A 277 3.08 -8.39 -4.49
C ILE A 277 2.57 -7.09 -3.88
N ARG A 278 1.92 -6.27 -4.71
CA ARG A 278 1.40 -4.95 -4.36
C ARG A 278 -0.11 -4.89 -4.27
N GLY A 279 -0.81 -5.68 -5.07
CA GLY A 279 -2.26 -5.73 -5.12
C GLY A 279 -2.75 -7.05 -5.67
N ILE A 280 -3.92 -7.50 -5.24
CA ILE A 280 -4.60 -8.68 -5.77
C ILE A 280 -6.07 -8.33 -5.92
N VAL A 281 -6.63 -8.63 -7.09
CA VAL A 281 -8.06 -8.61 -7.36
C VAL A 281 -8.51 -10.01 -7.74
N SER A 282 -9.56 -10.48 -7.10
CA SER A 282 -10.23 -11.74 -7.42
C SER A 282 -11.61 -11.47 -7.99
N SER A 283 -11.88 -11.98 -9.20
CA SER A 283 -13.20 -11.90 -9.82
C SER A 283 -13.53 -13.24 -10.49
N ASN A 284 -14.54 -13.92 -9.99
CA ASN A 284 -14.86 -15.29 -10.38
C ASN A 284 -13.63 -16.21 -10.21
N ARG A 285 -13.18 -16.87 -11.29
CA ARG A 285 -11.99 -17.74 -11.31
C ARG A 285 -10.69 -17.03 -11.69
N THR A 286 -10.78 -15.73 -11.99
CA THR A 286 -9.65 -14.91 -12.42
C THR A 286 -9.00 -14.26 -11.22
N LEU A 287 -7.68 -14.37 -11.12
CA LEU A 287 -6.86 -13.54 -10.23
C LEU A 287 -6.05 -12.56 -11.09
N VAL A 288 -6.06 -11.31 -10.71
CA VAL A 288 -5.19 -10.27 -11.26
C VAL A 288 -4.27 -9.80 -10.15
N VAL A 289 -2.97 -9.86 -10.39
CA VAL A 289 -1.94 -9.56 -9.40
C VAL A 289 -1.07 -8.41 -9.91
N ALA A 290 -0.95 -7.39 -9.11
CA ALA A 290 0.04 -6.33 -9.29
C ALA A 290 1.32 -6.68 -8.54
N THR A 291 2.44 -6.62 -9.24
CA THR A 291 3.78 -6.85 -8.71
C THR A 291 4.62 -5.57 -8.73
N GLY A 292 5.85 -5.63 -8.25
CA GLY A 292 6.81 -4.55 -8.44
C GLY A 292 7.21 -4.27 -9.89
N ASN A 293 6.81 -5.13 -10.84
CA ASN A 293 7.20 -5.08 -12.25
C ASN A 293 6.01 -5.34 -13.20
N GLY A 294 4.87 -4.78 -12.89
CA GLY A 294 3.67 -4.86 -13.73
C GLY A 294 2.56 -5.73 -13.17
N ILE A 295 1.56 -5.96 -14.02
CA ILE A 295 0.31 -6.66 -13.69
C ILE A 295 0.21 -7.96 -14.49
N PHE A 296 -0.22 -9.01 -13.81
CA PHE A 296 -0.36 -10.35 -14.37
C PHE A 296 -1.73 -10.93 -14.03
N LYS A 297 -2.24 -11.77 -14.94
CA LYS A 297 -3.54 -12.44 -14.79
C LYS A 297 -3.38 -13.94 -14.86
N THR A 298 -4.14 -14.68 -14.05
CA THR A 298 -4.33 -16.13 -14.16
C THR A 298 -5.81 -16.50 -14.13
N GLU A 299 -6.19 -17.53 -14.92
CA GLU A 299 -7.53 -18.12 -14.94
C GLU A 299 -7.51 -19.61 -14.53
N ASP A 300 -6.32 -20.15 -14.26
CA ASP A 300 -6.05 -21.55 -13.95
C ASP A 300 -5.46 -21.77 -12.54
N GLN A 301 -5.78 -20.86 -11.63
CA GLN A 301 -5.36 -20.91 -10.22
C GLN A 301 -3.83 -20.76 -10.02
N GLY A 302 -3.17 -19.99 -10.89
CA GLY A 302 -1.75 -19.67 -10.79
C GLY A 302 -0.81 -20.70 -11.45
N LYS A 303 -1.33 -21.62 -12.27
CA LYS A 303 -0.47 -22.51 -13.06
C LYS A 303 0.23 -21.75 -14.17
N GLN A 304 -0.47 -20.81 -14.80
CA GLN A 304 0.06 -19.88 -15.79
C GLN A 304 -0.30 -18.45 -15.42
N TRP A 305 0.62 -17.52 -15.69
CA TRP A 305 0.43 -16.09 -15.50
C TRP A 305 0.69 -15.37 -16.82
N ILE A 306 -0.27 -14.58 -17.25
CA ILE A 306 -0.24 -13.82 -18.50
C ILE A 306 0.00 -12.35 -18.15
N PRO A 307 1.05 -11.69 -18.70
CA PRO A 307 1.26 -10.26 -18.50
C PRO A 307 0.14 -9.46 -19.18
N VAL A 308 -0.42 -8.49 -18.46
CA VAL A 308 -1.50 -7.62 -18.93
C VAL A 308 -1.10 -6.15 -18.76
N ASN A 309 0.01 -5.76 -19.38
CA ASN A 309 0.66 -4.46 -19.21
C ASN A 309 0.52 -3.51 -20.42
N ARG A 310 -0.27 -3.87 -21.41
CA ARG A 310 -0.44 -3.02 -22.61
C ARG A 310 -1.00 -1.64 -22.22
N GLY A 311 -0.29 -0.57 -22.58
CA GLY A 311 -0.68 0.80 -22.25
C GLY A 311 -0.33 1.26 -20.81
N LEU A 312 0.18 0.37 -19.96
CA LEU A 312 0.66 0.68 -18.62
C LEU A 312 2.07 1.28 -18.70
N THR A 313 2.15 2.59 -18.80
CA THR A 313 3.43 3.32 -18.95
C THR A 313 4.22 3.43 -17.64
N ASN A 314 3.56 3.25 -16.48
CA ASN A 314 4.19 3.17 -15.17
C ASN A 314 3.87 1.83 -14.52
N GLN A 315 4.88 1.00 -14.30
CA GLN A 315 4.75 -0.34 -13.70
C GLN A 315 5.03 -0.36 -12.19
N ALA A 316 5.34 0.79 -11.58
CA ALA A 316 5.49 0.91 -10.13
C ALA A 316 4.12 0.95 -9.43
N ILE A 317 3.41 -0.18 -9.48
CA ILE A 317 2.07 -0.31 -8.93
C ILE A 317 2.13 -0.24 -7.40
N GLN A 318 1.22 0.50 -6.78
CA GLN A 318 1.09 0.62 -5.33
C GLN A 318 -0.20 -0.06 -4.82
N VAL A 319 -1.27 0.03 -5.60
CA VAL A 319 -2.59 -0.52 -5.26
C VAL A 319 -3.33 -0.96 -6.52
N LEU A 320 -4.13 -2.01 -6.41
CA LEU A 320 -5.00 -2.52 -7.47
C LEU A 320 -6.38 -2.78 -6.89
N ILE A 321 -7.41 -2.24 -7.53
CA ILE A 321 -8.81 -2.47 -7.16
C ILE A 321 -9.67 -2.75 -8.38
N GLY A 322 -10.89 -3.18 -8.15
CA GLY A 322 -11.94 -3.32 -9.16
C GLY A 322 -12.49 -4.74 -9.28
N SER A 323 -13.29 -4.93 -10.29
CA SER A 323 -13.88 -6.22 -10.68
C SER A 323 -14.05 -6.27 -12.20
N LYS A 324 -14.51 -7.42 -12.71
CA LYS A 324 -14.84 -7.54 -14.14
C LYS A 324 -15.97 -6.59 -14.55
N GLU A 325 -16.89 -6.30 -13.64
CA GLU A 325 -18.07 -5.46 -13.87
C GLU A 325 -17.74 -3.97 -13.81
N THR A 326 -16.89 -3.57 -12.86
CA THR A 326 -16.53 -2.16 -12.62
C THR A 326 -15.32 -1.70 -13.42
N GLY A 327 -14.56 -2.65 -13.99
CA GLY A 327 -13.22 -2.43 -14.52
C GLY A 327 -12.16 -2.50 -13.42
N LEU A 328 -10.89 -2.49 -13.83
CA LEU A 328 -9.74 -2.48 -12.94
C LEU A 328 -9.12 -1.09 -12.87
N TYR A 329 -8.62 -0.72 -11.71
CA TYR A 329 -7.88 0.52 -11.47
C TYR A 329 -6.58 0.22 -10.74
N ALA A 330 -5.48 0.74 -11.28
CA ALA A 330 -4.14 0.62 -10.69
C ALA A 330 -3.64 2.00 -10.27
N GLY A 331 -3.41 2.19 -8.99
CA GLY A 331 -2.68 3.33 -8.46
C GLY A 331 -1.19 3.07 -8.56
N THR A 332 -0.45 4.03 -9.09
CA THR A 332 0.99 3.94 -9.34
C THR A 332 1.74 5.08 -8.67
N SER A 333 3.06 5.09 -8.77
CA SER A 333 3.89 6.22 -8.36
C SER A 333 3.64 7.49 -9.20
N SER A 334 2.91 7.40 -10.31
CA SER A 334 2.57 8.50 -11.23
C SER A 334 1.10 8.40 -11.68
N GLY A 335 0.18 8.47 -10.74
CA GLY A 335 -1.25 8.54 -10.99
C GLY A 335 -1.97 7.21 -11.07
N VAL A 336 -3.11 7.20 -11.76
CA VAL A 336 -4.06 6.10 -11.89
C VAL A 336 -4.16 5.63 -13.33
N PHE A 337 -4.21 4.33 -13.51
CA PHE A 337 -4.54 3.67 -14.78
C PHE A 337 -5.84 2.90 -14.64
N ARG A 338 -6.66 2.88 -15.71
CA ARG A 338 -7.90 2.12 -15.80
C ARG A 338 -7.82 1.09 -16.90
N SER A 339 -8.40 -0.09 -16.66
CA SER A 339 -8.60 -1.14 -17.65
C SER A 339 -10.04 -1.62 -17.60
N ASP A 340 -10.75 -1.54 -18.73
CA ASP A 340 -12.12 -2.03 -18.85
C ASP A 340 -12.18 -3.50 -19.32
N ASP A 341 -11.10 -4.01 -19.92
CA ASP A 341 -10.99 -5.37 -20.48
C ASP A 341 -10.07 -6.31 -19.67
N GLY A 342 -9.42 -5.76 -18.62
CA GLY A 342 -8.44 -6.48 -17.81
C GLY A 342 -7.15 -6.85 -18.55
N SER A 343 -6.88 -6.21 -19.70
CA SER A 343 -5.73 -6.54 -20.56
C SER A 343 -4.98 -5.31 -21.07
N SER A 344 -5.69 -4.19 -21.28
CA SER A 344 -5.12 -2.93 -21.74
C SER A 344 -5.48 -1.80 -20.76
N TRP A 345 -4.55 -0.87 -20.58
CA TRP A 345 -4.62 0.20 -19.60
C TRP A 345 -4.56 1.56 -20.28
N ILE A 346 -5.32 2.50 -19.76
CA ILE A 346 -5.26 3.92 -20.12
C ILE A 346 -4.96 4.74 -18.87
N ALA A 347 -4.10 5.75 -19.01
CA ALA A 347 -3.88 6.72 -17.94
C ALA A 347 -5.13 7.59 -17.77
N VAL A 348 -5.55 7.79 -16.52
CA VAL A 348 -6.75 8.56 -16.16
C VAL A 348 -6.36 9.56 -15.05
N ASN A 349 -5.61 10.59 -15.40
CA ASN A 349 -4.88 11.44 -14.46
C ASN A 349 -5.31 12.92 -14.48
N GLU A 350 -6.29 13.31 -15.30
CA GLU A 350 -6.73 14.71 -15.35
C GLU A 350 -7.22 15.19 -13.96
N GLY A 351 -6.58 16.20 -13.41
CA GLY A 351 -6.84 16.72 -12.06
C GLY A 351 -6.14 15.98 -10.90
N LEU A 352 -5.33 14.94 -11.18
CA LEU A 352 -4.45 14.29 -10.19
C LEU A 352 -3.10 15.02 -10.01
N GLU A 353 -2.98 16.22 -10.52
CA GLU A 353 -1.76 17.00 -10.41
C GLU A 353 -1.45 17.29 -8.95
N ALA A 354 -0.21 17.07 -8.58
CA ALA A 354 0.35 17.48 -7.30
C ALA A 354 0.43 19.03 -7.31
N GLY A 355 -0.65 19.69 -6.95
CA GLY A 355 -0.59 21.13 -6.65
C GLY A 355 0.52 21.37 -5.62
N ILE A 356 1.07 22.56 -5.56
CA ILE A 356 2.16 22.97 -4.64
C ILE A 356 1.87 22.34 -3.27
N ALA A 357 2.77 21.43 -2.84
CA ALA A 357 2.68 20.84 -1.50
C ALA A 357 2.54 21.97 -0.48
N PRO A 358 1.67 21.88 0.51
CA PRO A 358 1.67 22.87 1.58
C PRO A 358 3.10 22.94 2.16
N PRO A 359 3.60 24.13 2.52
CA PRO A 359 4.97 24.29 2.99
C PRO A 359 5.21 23.28 4.14
N PRO A 360 6.42 22.71 4.23
CA PRO A 360 6.75 21.77 5.29
C PRO A 360 6.45 22.45 6.62
N PHE A 361 5.62 21.83 7.44
CA PHE A 361 5.33 22.30 8.78
C PHE A 361 6.67 22.46 9.50
N LEU A 362 7.05 23.71 9.77
CA LEU A 362 8.14 24.04 10.69
C LEU A 362 7.77 23.42 12.04
N PHE A 363 8.53 22.42 12.43
CA PHE A 363 8.44 21.84 13.77
C PHE A 363 8.75 22.97 14.79
N ARG A 364 7.78 23.29 15.62
CA ARG A 364 7.98 23.96 16.88
C ARG A 364 7.79 22.95 18.00
#